data_65bd7b88e1091007fa1716f66d63741d
#
_entry.id   65bd7b88e1091007fa1716f66d63741d
#
_cell.length_a   1.000
_cell.length_b   1.000
_cell.length_c   1.000
_cell.angle_alpha   90.00
_cell.angle_beta   90.00
_cell.angle_gamma   90.00
#
_symmetry.space_group_name_H-M   'P 1'
#
loop_
_entity.id
_entity.type
_entity.pdbx_description
1 polymer ?
#
loop_
_entity_poly.entity_id
_entity_poly.type
_entity_poly.pdbx_seq_one_letter_code
_entity_poly.pdbx_strand_id
1 'polypeptide(L)'
;MLEQPSEYFCNAAFAIEQLQGKWRMQILCIMRAGPVRLGQLTRLIPSASKKVLTENLRKMESAGLVVRTDLSGPVRHVQYDLAEATKLQTHRLLDQLAEWAAKFGAENRITVLQANGSERR
;
A
#
# COMPACT_ATOMS: atom_id res chain seq x y z
N MET A 1 8.17 -4.01 -25.78
CA MET A 1 8.28 -3.93 -25.34
C MET A 1 8.63 -3.21 -24.62
N LEU A 2 8.83 -3.15 -24.25
CA LEU A 2 9.00 -2.43 -23.63
C LEU A 2 10.10 -1.72 -23.53
N GLU A 3 10.19 -0.81 -23.71
CA GLU A 3 11.17 -0.05 -23.55
C GLU A 3 11.25 0.44 -22.26
N GLN A 4 11.64 -0.33 -21.35
CA GLN A 4 11.76 -0.03 -19.98
C GLN A 4 12.84 0.96 -19.76
N PRO A 5 12.67 1.87 -18.80
CA PRO A 5 13.77 2.72 -18.40
C PRO A 5 14.90 1.84 -17.93
N SER A 6 16.08 2.18 -18.35
CA SER A 6 17.22 1.36 -18.05
C SER A 6 17.62 1.37 -16.60
N GLU A 7 17.00 2.20 -15.78
CA GLU A 7 17.37 2.25 -14.39
C GLU A 7 16.91 1.04 -13.60
N TYR A 8 16.06 0.21 -14.16
CA TYR A 8 15.60 -0.97 -13.47
C TYR A 8 16.20 -2.21 -14.05
N PHE A 9 16.86 -3.00 -13.22
CA PHE A 9 17.45 -4.27 -13.67
C PHE A 9 16.41 -5.34 -13.83
N CYS A 10 15.32 -5.28 -13.08
CA CYS A 10 14.32 -6.33 -13.14
C CYS A 10 12.96 -5.79 -12.71
N ASN A 11 11.95 -6.59 -13.00
CA ASN A 11 10.58 -6.19 -12.67
C ASN A 11 10.35 -6.04 -11.18
N ALA A 12 11.07 -6.79 -10.37
CA ALA A 12 10.93 -6.66 -8.92
C ALA A 12 11.35 -5.28 -8.45
N ALA A 13 12.45 -4.76 -9.01
CA ALA A 13 12.90 -3.42 -8.65
C ALA A 13 11.88 -2.37 -9.09
N PHE A 14 11.32 -2.53 -10.28
CA PHE A 14 10.30 -1.63 -10.75
C PHE A 14 9.06 -1.67 -9.84
N ALA A 15 8.66 -2.87 -9.43
CA ALA A 15 7.51 -3.04 -8.55
C ALA A 15 7.70 -2.33 -7.22
N ILE A 16 8.88 -2.46 -6.65
CA ILE A 16 9.17 -1.81 -5.38
C ILE A 16 9.04 -0.30 -5.51
N GLU A 17 9.48 0.24 -6.65
CA GLU A 17 9.36 1.67 -6.89
C GLU A 17 7.91 2.13 -6.83
N GLN A 18 6.98 1.28 -7.31
CA GLN A 18 5.56 1.62 -7.27
C GLN A 18 4.95 1.47 -5.89
N LEU A 19 5.49 0.57 -5.10
CA LEU A 19 4.90 0.20 -3.82
C LEU A 19 5.49 0.91 -2.62
N GLN A 20 6.69 1.44 -2.76
CA GLN A 20 7.37 2.06 -1.63
C GLN A 20 6.74 3.41 -1.31
N GLY A 21 6.88 3.81 -0.07
CA GLY A 21 6.25 5.01 0.44
C GLY A 21 5.75 4.72 1.83
N LYS A 22 5.86 5.69 2.69
CA LYS A 22 5.73 5.43 4.11
C LYS A 22 4.44 4.69 4.49
N TRP A 23 3.34 5.00 3.89
CA TRP A 23 2.07 4.41 4.32
C TRP A 23 1.43 3.53 3.25
N ARG A 24 2.09 3.39 2.11
CA ARG A 24 1.46 2.78 0.95
C ARG A 24 1.11 1.31 1.15
N MET A 25 2.06 0.54 1.68
CA MET A 25 1.81 -0.88 1.93
C MET A 25 0.74 -1.09 2.97
N GLN A 26 0.70 -0.25 3.99
CA GLN A 26 -0.34 -0.36 5.01
C GLN A 26 -1.72 -0.09 4.41
N ILE A 27 -1.81 0.89 3.53
CA ILE A 27 -3.07 1.19 2.85
C ILE A 27 -3.52 -0.02 2.03
N LEU A 28 -2.60 -0.63 1.28
CA LEU A 28 -2.93 -1.81 0.49
C LEU A 28 -3.42 -2.95 1.36
N CYS A 29 -2.76 -3.18 2.49
CA CYS A 29 -3.15 -4.25 3.38
C CYS A 29 -4.55 -4.02 3.95
N ILE A 30 -4.87 -2.78 4.26
CA ILE A 30 -6.21 -2.45 4.76
C ILE A 30 -7.24 -2.71 3.68
N MET A 31 -6.94 -2.36 2.43
CA MET A 31 -7.89 -2.54 1.34
C MET A 31 -8.10 -3.99 0.94
N ARG A 32 -7.28 -4.91 1.44
CA ARG A 32 -7.54 -6.33 1.19
C ARG A 32 -8.89 -6.75 1.73
N ALA A 33 -9.36 -6.11 2.79
CA ALA A 33 -10.64 -6.45 3.39
C ALA A 33 -11.83 -5.86 2.63
N GLY A 34 -11.55 -4.94 1.70
CA GLY A 34 -12.62 -4.32 0.92
C GLY A 34 -12.43 -2.82 0.79
N PRO A 35 -13.38 -2.15 0.16
CA PRO A 35 -13.29 -0.70 -0.04
C PRO A 35 -13.22 0.05 1.28
N VAL A 36 -12.52 1.18 1.26
CA VAL A 36 -12.39 2.01 2.46
C VAL A 36 -12.62 3.47 2.08
N ARG A 37 -13.02 4.24 3.08
CA ARG A 37 -13.16 5.68 2.94
C ARG A 37 -11.98 6.35 3.62
N LEU A 38 -11.68 7.56 3.20
CA LEU A 38 -10.55 8.30 3.77
C LEU A 38 -10.66 8.41 5.29
N GLY A 39 -11.87 8.65 5.80
CA GLY A 39 -12.05 8.74 7.23
C GLY A 39 -11.69 7.46 7.97
N GLN A 40 -11.95 6.31 7.35
CA GLN A 40 -11.56 5.03 7.94
C GLN A 40 -10.04 4.90 7.98
N LEU A 41 -9.38 5.32 6.90
CA LEU A 41 -7.93 5.26 6.85
C LEU A 41 -7.30 6.14 7.91
N THR A 42 -7.86 7.33 8.14
CA THR A 42 -7.30 8.21 9.16
C THR A 42 -7.43 7.61 10.55
N ARG A 43 -8.49 6.85 10.78
CA ARG A 43 -8.64 6.17 12.08
C ARG A 43 -7.72 4.97 12.22
N LEU A 44 -7.50 4.25 11.13
CA LEU A 44 -6.66 3.05 11.17
C LEU A 44 -5.18 3.36 11.13
N ILE A 45 -4.81 4.52 10.58
CA ILE A 45 -3.42 4.95 10.50
C ILE A 45 -3.32 6.34 11.14
N PRO A 46 -3.47 6.42 12.44
CA PRO A 46 -3.53 7.74 13.10
C PRO A 46 -2.24 8.53 13.02
N SER A 47 -1.12 7.87 12.75
CA SER A 47 0.17 8.56 12.63
C SER A 47 0.32 9.29 11.30
N ALA A 48 -0.54 9.03 10.33
CA ALA A 48 -0.46 9.67 9.03
C ALA A 48 -1.47 10.79 8.95
N SER A 49 -1.07 11.94 8.41
CA SER A 49 -2.00 13.04 8.23
C SER A 49 -2.95 12.74 7.09
N LYS A 50 -4.10 13.39 7.13
CA LYS A 50 -5.08 13.25 6.05
C LYS A 50 -4.47 13.65 4.72
N LYS A 51 -3.65 14.69 4.72
CA LYS A 51 -2.98 15.15 3.50
C LYS A 51 -2.06 14.08 2.93
N VAL A 52 -1.26 13.45 3.78
CA VAL A 52 -0.33 12.42 3.34
C VAL A 52 -1.09 11.21 2.79
N LEU A 53 -2.16 10.80 3.47
CA LEU A 53 -2.96 9.68 3.00
C LEU A 53 -3.59 9.99 1.64
N THR A 54 -4.11 11.21 1.48
CA THR A 54 -4.71 11.62 0.22
C THR A 54 -3.68 11.62 -0.91
N GLU A 55 -2.49 12.12 -0.63
CA GLU A 55 -1.43 12.15 -1.64
C GLU A 55 -1.02 10.74 -2.06
N ASN A 56 -0.92 9.83 -1.10
CA ASN A 56 -0.61 8.44 -1.42
C ASN A 56 -1.71 7.80 -2.26
N LEU A 57 -2.96 8.04 -1.90
CA LEU A 57 -4.07 7.48 -2.65
C LEU A 57 -4.08 7.97 -4.09
N ARG A 58 -3.76 9.26 -4.31
CA ARG A 58 -3.68 9.80 -5.66
C ARG A 58 -2.59 9.13 -6.48
N LYS A 59 -1.43 8.93 -5.86
CA LYS A 59 -0.32 8.28 -6.54
C LYS A 59 -0.65 6.82 -6.85
N MET A 60 -1.29 6.15 -5.92
CA MET A 60 -1.67 4.76 -6.12
C MET A 60 -2.74 4.63 -7.20
N GLU A 61 -3.65 5.58 -7.26
CA GLU A 61 -4.65 5.61 -8.31
C GLU A 61 -4.00 5.84 -9.67
N SER A 62 -3.07 6.78 -9.75
CA SER A 62 -2.35 7.04 -10.99
C SER A 62 -1.55 5.84 -11.46
N ALA A 63 -1.03 5.07 -10.52
CA ALA A 63 -0.26 3.87 -10.85
C ALA A 63 -1.13 2.67 -11.21
N GLY A 64 -2.44 2.80 -11.08
CA GLY A 64 -3.35 1.71 -11.43
C GLY A 64 -3.53 0.69 -10.32
N LEU A 65 -3.09 1.00 -9.10
CA LEU A 65 -3.24 0.09 -7.97
C LEU A 65 -4.59 0.21 -7.29
N VAL A 66 -5.17 1.39 -7.33
CA VAL A 66 -6.36 1.71 -6.56
C VAL A 66 -7.33 2.48 -7.45
N VAL A 67 -8.62 2.28 -7.21
CA VAL A 67 -9.66 3.05 -7.90
C VAL A 67 -10.43 3.86 -6.87
N ARG A 68 -10.82 5.05 -7.30
CA ARG A 68 -11.61 5.96 -6.48
C ARG A 68 -13.01 5.97 -7.05
N THR A 69 -14.00 5.73 -6.21
CA THR A 69 -15.39 5.72 -6.64
C THR A 69 -16.17 6.76 -5.84
N ASP A 70 -16.83 7.65 -6.55
CA ASP A 70 -17.65 8.67 -5.92
C ASP A 70 -19.10 8.20 -5.94
N LEU A 71 -19.59 7.82 -4.78
CA LEU A 71 -20.96 7.36 -4.61
C LEU A 71 -21.82 8.42 -3.94
N SER A 72 -21.36 9.68 -4.00
CA SER A 72 -22.06 10.77 -3.32
C SER A 72 -23.45 10.99 -3.91
N GLY A 73 -24.37 11.25 -3.01
CA GLY A 73 -25.71 11.67 -3.36
C GLY A 73 -25.97 12.91 -2.51
N PRO A 74 -27.02 12.90 -1.68
CA PRO A 74 -27.22 14.00 -0.74
C PRO A 74 -26.08 14.12 0.26
N VAL A 75 -25.40 12.99 0.54
CA VAL A 75 -24.27 12.97 1.45
C VAL A 75 -23.03 12.55 0.68
N ARG A 76 -21.91 13.21 0.97
CA ARG A 76 -20.65 12.87 0.31
C ARG A 76 -20.24 11.46 0.69
N HIS A 77 -19.90 10.69 -0.33
CA HIS A 77 -19.46 9.29 -0.13
C HIS A 77 -18.47 8.93 -1.22
N VAL A 78 -17.20 8.96 -0.86
CA VAL A 78 -16.12 8.56 -1.77
C VAL A 78 -15.38 7.40 -1.13
N GLN A 79 -15.15 6.36 -1.91
CA GLN A 79 -14.42 5.21 -1.39
C GLN A 79 -13.31 4.80 -2.34
N TYR A 80 -12.35 4.10 -1.80
CA TYR A 80 -11.18 3.62 -2.51
C TYR A 80 -11.09 2.12 -2.36
N ASP A 81 -10.69 1.44 -3.43
CA ASP A 81 -10.55 -0.01 -3.40
C ASP A 81 -9.40 -0.40 -4.30
N LEU A 82 -8.94 -1.64 -4.15
CA LEU A 82 -7.94 -2.17 -5.06
C LEU A 82 -8.53 -2.20 -6.47
N ALA A 83 -7.69 -1.86 -7.46
CA ALA A 83 -8.13 -1.87 -8.84
C ALA A 83 -8.53 -3.28 -9.25
N GLU A 84 -9.68 -3.41 -9.88
CA GLU A 84 -10.21 -4.72 -10.23
C GLU A 84 -9.27 -5.49 -11.15
N ALA A 85 -8.66 -4.79 -12.10
CA ALA A 85 -7.79 -5.44 -13.08
C ALA A 85 -6.60 -6.15 -12.45
N THR A 86 -6.11 -5.66 -11.31
CA THR A 86 -4.93 -6.22 -10.67
C THR A 86 -5.20 -6.72 -9.26
N LYS A 87 -6.47 -6.80 -8.88
CA LYS A 87 -6.81 -7.14 -7.50
C LYS A 87 -6.23 -8.49 -7.07
N LEU A 88 -6.39 -9.50 -7.90
CA LEU A 88 -5.90 -10.83 -7.56
C LEU A 88 -4.39 -10.84 -7.42
N GLN A 89 -3.71 -10.20 -8.36
CA GLN A 89 -2.24 -10.13 -8.33
C GLN A 89 -1.77 -9.37 -7.09
N THR A 90 -2.47 -8.30 -6.72
CA THR A 90 -2.10 -7.54 -5.53
C THR A 90 -2.25 -8.38 -4.27
N HIS A 91 -3.36 -9.13 -4.15
CA HIS A 91 -3.54 -10.03 -3.03
C HIS A 91 -2.44 -11.08 -2.96
N ARG A 92 -2.11 -11.66 -4.10
CA ARG A 92 -1.06 -12.68 -4.15
C ARG A 92 0.30 -12.09 -3.76
N LEU A 93 0.58 -10.89 -4.23
CA LEU A 93 1.84 -10.24 -3.88
C LEU A 93 1.94 -10.01 -2.37
N LEU A 94 0.89 -9.52 -1.77
CA LEU A 94 0.90 -9.27 -0.33
C LEU A 94 1.08 -10.57 0.45
N ASP A 95 0.44 -11.65 0.00
CA ASP A 95 0.63 -12.96 0.62
C ASP A 95 2.06 -13.43 0.48
N GLN A 96 2.65 -13.27 -0.70
CA GLN A 96 4.02 -13.70 -0.95
C GLN A 96 5.01 -12.89 -0.12
N LEU A 97 4.78 -11.59 0.00
CA LEU A 97 5.65 -10.77 0.82
C LEU A 97 5.59 -11.18 2.28
N ALA A 98 4.38 -11.47 2.77
CA ALA A 98 4.23 -11.91 4.14
C ALA A 98 4.94 -13.25 4.37
N GLU A 99 4.82 -14.16 3.41
CA GLU A 99 5.46 -15.45 3.51
C GLU A 99 6.98 -15.31 3.45
N TRP A 100 7.48 -14.46 2.58
CA TRP A 100 8.90 -14.21 2.48
C TRP A 100 9.44 -13.64 3.80
N ALA A 101 8.70 -12.69 4.38
CA ALA A 101 9.11 -12.08 5.64
C ALA A 101 9.17 -13.10 6.75
N ALA A 102 8.20 -14.01 6.78
CA ALA A 102 8.21 -15.07 7.81
C ALA A 102 9.43 -15.97 7.67
N LYS A 103 9.81 -16.28 6.43
CA LYS A 103 10.96 -17.13 6.19
C LYS A 103 12.28 -16.39 6.32
N PHE A 104 12.28 -15.10 5.95
CA PHE A 104 13.48 -14.28 6.05
C PHE A 104 14.00 -14.33 7.47
N GLY A 105 13.12 -14.56 8.38
CA GLY A 105 13.63 -14.93 9.66
C GLY A 105 12.94 -14.27 10.80
N ALA A 106 12.31 -15.07 11.56
CA ALA A 106 11.74 -14.61 12.80
C ALA A 106 12.78 -13.88 13.62
N GLU A 107 14.02 -14.36 13.62
CA GLU A 107 15.07 -13.75 14.39
C GLU A 107 15.46 -12.37 13.87
N ASN A 108 15.59 -12.26 12.55
CA ASN A 108 15.91 -10.98 11.93
C ASN A 108 14.81 -9.96 12.18
N ARG A 109 13.58 -10.43 12.16
CA ARG A 109 12.45 -9.55 12.38
C ARG A 109 12.46 -8.95 13.77
N ILE A 110 12.81 -9.77 14.76
CA ILE A 110 12.88 -9.30 16.13
C ILE A 110 13.92 -8.19 16.25
N THR A 111 15.08 -8.38 15.63
CA THR A 111 16.14 -7.39 15.67
C THR A 111 15.69 -6.07 15.07
N VAL A 112 15.02 -6.12 13.91
CA VAL A 112 14.56 -4.93 13.24
C VAL A 112 13.51 -4.21 14.07
N LEU A 113 12.57 -4.96 14.65
CA LEU A 113 11.53 -4.34 15.46
C LEU A 113 12.09 -3.66 16.68
N GLN A 114 13.11 -4.25 17.30
CA GLN A 114 13.73 -3.64 18.46
C GLN A 114 14.42 -2.33 18.08
N ALA A 115 15.12 -2.31 16.96
CA ALA A 115 15.78 -1.10 16.51
C ALA A 115 14.77 0.01 16.24
N ASN A 116 13.67 -0.32 15.57
CA ASN A 116 12.64 0.66 15.27
C ASN A 116 11.96 1.17 16.53
N GLY A 117 11.71 0.27 17.47
CA GLY A 117 11.13 0.66 18.73
C GLY A 117 12.01 1.63 19.50
N SER A 118 13.31 1.39 19.42
CA SER A 118 14.27 2.27 20.07
C SER A 118 14.21 3.64 19.46
N GLU A 119 14.16 3.73 18.16
CA GLU A 119 14.11 5.01 17.48
C GLU A 119 12.86 5.81 17.77
N ARG A 120 11.80 5.15 18.08
CA ARG A 120 10.54 5.85 18.32
C ARG A 120 10.48 6.50 19.69
N ARG A 121 11.40 6.18 20.52
CA ARG A 121 11.45 6.78 21.83
C ARG A 121 12.22 8.07 21.81
#